data_fdba926b62f42c4ed90fd00b79a4b60a
#
_entry.id   fdba926b62f42c4ed90fd00b79a4b60a
#
_cell.length_a   1.000
_cell.length_b   1.000
_cell.length_c   1.000
_cell.angle_alpha   90.00
_cell.angle_beta   90.00
_cell.angle_gamma   90.00
#
_symmetry.space_group_name_H-M   'P 1'
#
loop_
_entity.id
_entity.type
_entity.pdbx_description
1 polymer ?
#
loop_
_entity_poly.entity_id
_entity_poly.type
_entity_poly.pdbx_seq_one_letter_code
_entity_poly.pdbx_strand_id
1 'polypeptide(L)'
;MVKDLENTVWVGLEYFANEGDPLWEMPKEKFIAFAEDELASIGMADKKDILDATEIKVKKAYPAYFDSYKDIAVVQSHLNTITNLYCVGRNGQHRYNNMDHSMLTAMDAVKSIIDPSSFKKEDIWKVNTETAYAEEKGKNNAH
;
A
#
# COMPACT_ATOMS: atom_id res chain seq x y z
N MET A 1 -6.06 15.61 -8.54
CA MET A 1 -5.27 16.27 -9.59
C MET A 1 -4.99 17.69 -9.15
N VAL A 2 -3.74 18.15 -9.24
CA VAL A 2 -3.34 19.52 -8.88
C VAL A 2 -3.96 20.48 -9.90
N LYS A 3 -4.60 21.55 -9.44
CA LYS A 3 -5.26 22.52 -10.35
C LYS A 3 -4.28 23.45 -11.07
N ASP A 4 -3.19 23.80 -10.42
CA ASP A 4 -2.12 24.65 -10.93
C ASP A 4 -0.81 23.87 -10.96
N LEU A 5 -0.58 23.12 -12.03
CA LEU A 5 0.59 22.24 -12.21
C LEU A 5 1.90 23.01 -12.41
N GLU A 6 1.84 24.27 -12.80
CA GLU A 6 3.02 25.08 -13.06
C GLU A 6 3.62 25.65 -11.76
N ASN A 7 2.75 25.98 -10.80
CA ASN A 7 3.16 26.71 -9.58
C ASN A 7 2.95 25.92 -8.29
N THR A 8 2.25 24.77 -8.34
CA THR A 8 1.97 23.97 -7.14
C THR A 8 2.25 22.51 -7.32
N VAL A 9 2.57 21.83 -6.22
CA VAL A 9 2.83 20.39 -6.15
C VAL A 9 2.13 19.79 -4.94
N TRP A 10 1.68 18.53 -5.04
CA TRP A 10 1.29 17.74 -3.88
C TRP A 10 2.49 16.96 -3.36
N VAL A 11 2.71 17.06 -2.05
CA VAL A 11 3.70 16.26 -1.33
C VAL A 11 2.96 15.31 -0.41
N GLY A 12 3.25 14.02 -0.52
CA GLY A 12 2.76 12.99 0.39
C GLY A 12 3.80 12.68 1.46
N LEU A 13 3.40 12.77 2.72
CA LEU A 13 4.20 12.35 3.88
C LEU A 13 3.55 11.10 4.47
N GLU A 14 4.32 10.02 4.61
CA GLU A 14 3.85 8.77 5.19
C GLU A 14 4.41 8.60 6.60
N TYR A 15 3.52 8.41 7.56
CA TYR A 15 3.84 8.15 8.96
C TYR A 15 3.33 6.77 9.36
N PHE A 16 4.20 5.95 9.90
CA PHE A 16 3.86 4.61 10.40
C PHE A 16 3.56 4.69 11.89
N ALA A 17 2.34 4.36 12.26
CA ALA A 17 1.87 4.36 13.63
C ALA A 17 0.90 3.20 13.87
N ASN A 18 0.86 2.70 15.10
CA ASN A 18 -0.17 1.76 15.50
C ASN A 18 -1.37 2.49 16.10
N GLU A 19 -2.55 1.87 16.02
CA GLU A 19 -3.71 2.38 16.73
C GLU A 19 -3.39 2.45 18.24
N GLY A 20 -3.62 3.62 18.87
CA GLY A 20 -3.27 3.89 20.27
C GLY A 20 -1.91 4.55 20.49
N ASP A 21 -1.03 4.63 19.49
CA ASP A 21 0.21 5.38 19.59
C ASP A 21 -0.06 6.91 19.72
N PRO A 22 0.79 7.67 20.42
CA PRO A 22 0.63 9.12 20.53
C PRO A 22 0.49 9.84 19.19
N LEU A 23 1.18 9.34 18.16
CA LEU A 23 1.12 9.91 16.81
C LEU A 23 -0.25 9.62 16.16
N TRP A 24 -0.79 8.39 16.35
CA TRP A 24 -2.10 8.00 15.84
C TRP A 24 -3.25 8.76 16.52
N GLU A 25 -3.12 8.98 17.84
CA GLU A 25 -4.16 9.66 18.64
C GLU A 25 -4.03 11.19 18.59
N MET A 26 -3.01 11.73 17.89
CA MET A 26 -2.82 13.17 17.78
C MET A 26 -4.02 13.82 17.09
N PRO A 27 -4.55 14.94 17.61
CA PRO A 27 -5.58 15.72 16.92
C PRO A 27 -5.08 16.19 15.56
N LYS A 28 -5.96 16.18 14.56
CA LYS A 28 -5.64 16.47 13.15
C LYS A 28 -4.84 17.77 12.99
N GLU A 29 -5.26 18.85 13.64
CA GLU A 29 -4.61 20.14 13.51
C GLU A 29 -3.18 20.13 14.07
N LYS A 30 -2.96 19.39 15.16
CA LYS A 30 -1.63 19.21 15.75
C LYS A 30 -0.75 18.33 14.89
N PHE A 31 -1.32 17.27 14.31
CA PHE A 31 -0.58 16.41 13.40
C PHE A 31 -0.17 17.13 12.13
N ILE A 32 -1.04 17.95 11.55
CA ILE A 32 -0.71 18.79 10.39
C ILE A 32 0.42 19.75 10.73
N ALA A 33 0.32 20.49 11.86
CA ALA A 33 1.36 21.41 12.27
C ALA A 33 2.71 20.70 12.50
N PHE A 34 2.69 19.52 13.08
CA PHE A 34 3.88 18.67 13.27
C PHE A 34 4.49 18.28 11.91
N ALA A 35 3.69 17.83 10.96
CA ALA A 35 4.14 17.44 9.62
C ALA A 35 4.71 18.62 8.83
N GLU A 36 4.11 19.82 8.95
CA GLU A 36 4.62 21.06 8.36
C GLU A 36 5.97 21.47 8.96
N ASP A 37 6.14 21.31 10.29
CA ASP A 37 7.41 21.53 10.97
C ASP A 37 8.51 20.60 10.47
N GLU A 38 8.22 19.32 10.33
CA GLU A 38 9.16 18.35 9.79
C GLU A 38 9.54 18.66 8.34
N LEU A 39 8.56 18.94 7.48
CA LEU A 39 8.80 19.28 6.08
C LEU A 39 9.71 20.51 5.94
N ALA A 40 9.49 21.53 6.77
CA ALA A 40 10.33 22.72 6.81
C ALA A 40 11.73 22.42 7.36
N SER A 41 11.83 21.58 8.39
CA SER A 41 13.11 21.23 9.03
C SER A 41 14.07 20.50 8.11
N ILE A 42 13.55 19.69 7.20
CA ILE A 42 14.36 18.97 6.18
C ILE A 42 14.61 19.84 4.93
N GLY A 43 14.10 21.06 4.89
CA GLY A 43 14.35 22.03 3.80
C GLY A 43 13.61 21.72 2.51
N MET A 44 12.54 20.95 2.55
CA MET A 44 11.73 20.63 1.36
C MET A 44 10.75 21.73 0.99
N ALA A 45 10.24 22.48 1.98
CA ALA A 45 9.38 23.64 1.76
C ALA A 45 9.45 24.61 2.94
N ASP A 46 9.30 25.88 2.69
CA ASP A 46 9.05 26.85 3.77
C ASP A 46 7.57 26.77 4.20
N LYS A 47 7.29 26.89 5.50
CA LYS A 47 5.90 26.89 6.00
C LYS A 47 5.00 27.92 5.31
N LYS A 48 5.55 29.10 4.97
CA LYS A 48 4.80 30.17 4.28
C LYS A 48 4.33 29.78 2.87
N ASP A 49 4.95 28.75 2.26
CA ASP A 49 4.66 28.26 0.92
C ASP A 49 3.66 27.09 0.92
N ILE A 50 3.30 26.58 2.11
CA ILE A 50 2.28 25.54 2.26
C ILE A 50 0.90 26.19 2.10
N LEU A 51 0.19 25.78 1.05
CA LEU A 51 -1.10 26.36 0.70
C LEU A 51 -2.27 25.66 1.39
N ASP A 52 -2.17 24.35 1.58
CA ASP A 52 -3.21 23.51 2.18
C ASP A 52 -2.59 22.20 2.66
N ALA A 53 -3.19 21.58 3.67
CA ALA A 53 -2.77 20.30 4.20
C ALA A 53 -3.95 19.46 4.70
N THR A 54 -3.86 18.16 4.55
CA THR A 54 -4.87 17.25 5.07
C THR A 54 -4.24 15.98 5.60
N GLU A 55 -4.87 15.39 6.61
CA GLU A 55 -4.50 14.09 7.18
C GLU A 55 -5.48 13.02 6.70
N ILE A 56 -4.95 11.86 6.34
CA ILE A 56 -5.73 10.65 6.03
C ILE A 56 -5.18 9.50 6.86
N LYS A 57 -5.96 9.00 7.83
CA LYS A 57 -5.63 7.81 8.61
C LYS A 57 -6.10 6.56 7.91
N VAL A 58 -5.17 5.67 7.54
CA VAL A 58 -5.48 4.41 6.87
C VAL A 58 -5.19 3.25 7.81
N LYS A 59 -6.25 2.58 8.27
CA LYS A 59 -6.11 1.37 9.08
C LYS A 59 -5.73 0.18 8.23
N LYS A 60 -4.84 -0.68 8.76
CA LYS A 60 -4.42 -1.91 8.07
C LYS A 60 -3.91 -1.66 6.65
N ALA A 61 -3.11 -0.61 6.48
CA ALA A 61 -2.58 -0.17 5.18
C ALA A 61 -1.68 -1.22 4.52
N TYR A 62 -1.01 -2.05 5.35
CA TYR A 62 -0.07 -3.06 4.87
C TYR A 62 -0.48 -4.46 5.31
N PRO A 63 -0.35 -5.49 4.44
CA PRO A 63 -0.51 -6.87 4.85
C PRO A 63 0.64 -7.28 5.78
N ALA A 64 0.32 -8.02 6.84
CA ALA A 64 1.31 -8.53 7.76
C ALA A 64 1.75 -9.94 7.35
N TYR A 65 3.07 -10.18 7.26
CA TYR A 65 3.69 -11.42 6.80
C TYR A 65 4.35 -12.18 7.97
N PHE A 66 3.60 -12.45 9.03
CA PHE A 66 4.10 -13.21 10.17
C PHE A 66 3.16 -14.37 10.53
N ASP A 67 3.63 -15.25 11.42
CA ASP A 67 2.89 -16.40 11.95
C ASP A 67 2.24 -17.27 10.86
N SER A 68 0.94 -17.21 10.75
CA SER A 68 0.13 -18.03 9.84
C SER A 68 0.27 -17.67 8.36
N TYR A 69 0.99 -16.59 8.01
CA TYR A 69 1.16 -16.23 6.60
C TYR A 69 1.86 -17.33 5.78
N LYS A 70 2.72 -18.12 6.41
CA LYS A 70 3.34 -19.30 5.77
C LYS A 70 2.30 -20.29 5.20
N ASP A 71 1.09 -20.30 5.75
CA ASP A 71 0.01 -21.20 5.37
C ASP A 71 -0.96 -20.55 4.37
N ILE A 72 -0.62 -19.36 3.82
CA ILE A 72 -1.47 -18.62 2.87
C ILE A 72 -1.87 -19.45 1.66
N ALA A 73 -1.04 -20.40 1.23
CA ALA A 73 -1.33 -21.29 0.12
C ALA A 73 -2.59 -22.18 0.36
N VAL A 74 -2.86 -22.52 1.62
CA VAL A 74 -4.08 -23.28 1.99
C VAL A 74 -5.31 -22.42 1.75
N VAL A 75 -5.26 -21.15 2.15
CA VAL A 75 -6.34 -20.18 1.93
C VAL A 75 -6.56 -19.95 0.42
N GLN A 76 -5.47 -19.73 -0.33
CA GLN A 76 -5.53 -19.55 -1.78
C GLN A 76 -6.17 -20.76 -2.48
N SER A 77 -5.76 -21.96 -2.11
CA SER A 77 -6.31 -23.20 -2.67
C SER A 77 -7.81 -23.30 -2.42
N HIS A 78 -8.27 -22.97 -1.21
CA HIS A 78 -9.69 -22.96 -0.89
C HIS A 78 -10.45 -21.87 -1.69
N LEU A 79 -9.94 -20.65 -1.73
CA LEU A 79 -10.58 -19.55 -2.47
C LEU A 79 -10.67 -19.83 -3.98
N ASN A 80 -9.71 -20.56 -4.53
CA ASN A 80 -9.72 -20.95 -5.94
C ASN A 80 -10.83 -21.97 -6.28
N THR A 81 -11.35 -22.72 -5.31
CA THR A 81 -12.50 -23.63 -5.54
C THR A 81 -13.82 -22.88 -5.78
N ILE A 82 -13.91 -21.62 -5.38
CA ILE A 82 -15.12 -20.79 -5.54
C ILE A 82 -15.08 -20.16 -6.94
N THR A 83 -15.85 -20.69 -7.87
CA THR A 83 -15.74 -20.39 -9.31
C THR A 83 -15.92 -18.92 -9.68
N ASN A 84 -16.76 -18.18 -8.97
CA ASN A 84 -17.10 -16.77 -9.24
C ASN A 84 -16.43 -15.77 -8.27
N LEU A 85 -15.42 -16.19 -7.51
CA LEU A 85 -14.65 -15.32 -6.62
C LEU A 85 -13.23 -15.13 -7.17
N TYR A 86 -12.83 -13.87 -7.37
CA TYR A 86 -11.51 -13.50 -7.83
C TYR A 86 -10.85 -12.57 -6.79
N CYS A 87 -9.70 -12.98 -6.27
CA CYS A 87 -8.94 -12.21 -5.30
C CYS A 87 -7.91 -11.35 -6.05
N VAL A 88 -8.09 -10.03 -6.03
CA VAL A 88 -7.24 -9.10 -6.76
C VAL A 88 -6.73 -7.96 -5.85
N GLY A 89 -5.62 -7.36 -6.24
CA GLY A 89 -5.03 -6.24 -5.54
C GLY A 89 -4.38 -6.60 -4.20
N ARG A 90 -3.93 -5.57 -3.48
CA ARG A 90 -3.17 -5.71 -2.23
C ARG A 90 -3.95 -6.47 -1.15
N ASN A 91 -5.15 -6.03 -0.85
CA ASN A 91 -5.94 -6.62 0.23
C ASN A 91 -6.59 -7.94 -0.17
N GLY A 92 -7.07 -8.06 -1.42
CA GLY A 92 -7.71 -9.29 -1.91
C GLY A 92 -6.75 -10.48 -1.96
N GLN A 93 -5.48 -10.23 -2.25
CA GLN A 93 -4.44 -11.27 -2.26
C GLN A 93 -3.65 -11.38 -0.95
N HIS A 94 -3.90 -10.49 0.02
CA HIS A 94 -3.07 -10.33 1.21
C HIS A 94 -1.58 -10.29 0.86
N ARG A 95 -1.23 -9.47 -0.13
CA ARG A 95 0.11 -9.33 -0.68
C ARG A 95 0.47 -7.86 -0.87
N TYR A 96 1.72 -7.51 -0.66
CA TYR A 96 2.19 -6.13 -0.82
C TYR A 96 2.25 -5.75 -2.31
N ASN A 97 1.10 -5.60 -2.90
CA ASN A 97 0.96 -5.15 -4.29
C ASN A 97 0.99 -3.62 -4.35
N ASN A 98 1.84 -3.09 -5.20
CA ASN A 98 1.78 -1.70 -5.61
C ASN A 98 0.63 -1.48 -6.60
N MET A 99 0.46 -0.26 -7.07
CA MET A 99 -0.65 0.13 -7.94
C MET A 99 -0.64 -0.67 -9.26
N ASP A 100 0.53 -0.83 -9.88
CA ASP A 100 0.75 -1.62 -11.09
C ASP A 100 0.38 -3.09 -10.92
N HIS A 101 0.85 -3.73 -9.84
CA HIS A 101 0.49 -5.11 -9.51
C HIS A 101 -1.00 -5.26 -9.26
N SER A 102 -1.62 -4.31 -8.56
CA SER A 102 -3.06 -4.34 -8.29
C SER A 102 -3.89 -4.22 -9.57
N MET A 103 -3.47 -3.37 -10.49
CA MET A 103 -4.08 -3.23 -11.82
C MET A 103 -3.89 -4.50 -12.64
N LEU A 104 -2.69 -5.08 -12.67
CA LEU A 104 -2.40 -6.30 -13.41
C LEU A 104 -3.24 -7.48 -12.90
N THR A 105 -3.35 -7.68 -11.60
CA THR A 105 -4.21 -8.75 -11.04
C THR A 105 -5.67 -8.60 -11.45
N ALA A 106 -6.19 -7.36 -11.53
CA ALA A 106 -7.56 -7.10 -11.99
C ALA A 106 -7.71 -7.40 -13.49
N MET A 107 -6.73 -7.01 -14.32
CA MET A 107 -6.73 -7.32 -15.76
C MET A 107 -6.66 -8.83 -15.99
N ASP A 108 -5.87 -9.56 -15.23
CA ASP A 108 -5.73 -11.01 -15.33
C ASP A 108 -7.00 -11.74 -14.86
N ALA A 109 -7.70 -11.21 -13.85
CA ALA A 109 -9.01 -11.71 -13.48
C ALA A 109 -10.02 -11.56 -14.63
N VAL A 110 -10.04 -10.43 -15.32
CA VAL A 110 -10.90 -10.21 -16.49
C VAL A 110 -10.53 -11.17 -17.62
N LYS A 111 -9.25 -11.39 -17.90
CA LYS A 111 -8.81 -12.38 -18.91
C LYS A 111 -9.32 -13.78 -18.57
N SER A 112 -9.20 -14.19 -17.31
CA SER A 112 -9.67 -15.50 -16.85
C SER A 112 -11.20 -15.67 -16.98
N ILE A 113 -11.96 -14.57 -16.82
CA ILE A 113 -13.42 -14.58 -17.00
C ILE A 113 -13.79 -14.69 -18.49
N ILE A 114 -13.08 -13.96 -19.37
CA ILE A 114 -13.39 -13.90 -20.80
C ILE A 114 -12.93 -15.17 -21.52
N ASP A 115 -11.72 -15.65 -21.21
CA ASP A 115 -11.12 -16.83 -21.83
C ASP A 115 -10.43 -17.72 -20.79
N PRO A 116 -11.20 -18.52 -20.05
CA PRO A 116 -10.67 -19.42 -19.02
C PRO A 116 -9.83 -20.57 -19.59
N SER A 117 -9.87 -20.78 -20.92
CA SER A 117 -9.06 -21.80 -21.58
C SER A 117 -7.61 -21.34 -21.76
N SER A 118 -7.40 -20.06 -22.04
CA SER A 118 -6.07 -19.48 -22.26
C SER A 118 -5.44 -18.88 -21.00
N PHE A 119 -6.26 -18.48 -20.03
CA PHE A 119 -5.79 -17.90 -18.79
C PHE A 119 -6.50 -18.50 -17.57
N LYS A 120 -5.76 -19.21 -16.74
CA LYS A 120 -6.32 -19.87 -15.56
C LYS A 120 -6.43 -18.89 -14.39
N LYS A 121 -7.50 -19.04 -13.61
CA LYS A 121 -7.75 -18.24 -12.40
C LYS A 121 -6.57 -18.27 -11.42
N GLU A 122 -5.90 -19.40 -11.27
CA GLU A 122 -4.76 -19.59 -10.39
C GLU A 122 -3.54 -18.75 -10.81
N ASP A 123 -3.46 -18.37 -12.09
CA ASP A 123 -2.34 -17.57 -12.59
C ASP A 123 -2.36 -16.12 -12.07
N ILE A 124 -3.51 -15.62 -11.61
CA ILE A 124 -3.65 -14.31 -10.98
C ILE A 124 -2.74 -14.18 -9.73
N TRP A 125 -2.51 -15.28 -9.02
CA TRP A 125 -1.65 -15.33 -7.85
C TRP A 125 -0.14 -15.28 -8.16
N LYS A 126 0.25 -15.38 -9.43
CA LYS A 126 1.64 -15.31 -9.87
C LYS A 126 2.16 -13.87 -10.03
N VAL A 127 1.28 -12.89 -9.99
CA VAL A 127 1.66 -11.48 -10.00
C VAL A 127 2.36 -11.15 -8.69
N ASN A 128 3.53 -10.49 -8.77
CA ASN A 128 4.35 -10.09 -7.63
C ASN A 128 4.64 -11.27 -6.67
N THR A 129 5.54 -12.15 -7.11
CA THR A 129 6.01 -13.31 -6.31
C THR A 129 7.21 -12.98 -5.43
N GLU A 130 7.66 -11.74 -5.38
CA GLU A 130 8.78 -11.32 -4.52
C GLU A 130 8.41 -11.47 -3.05
N THR A 131 9.13 -12.35 -2.37
CA THR A 131 8.94 -12.64 -0.94
C THR A 131 9.84 -11.81 -0.03
N ALA A 132 10.83 -11.11 -0.60
CA ALA A 132 11.76 -10.26 0.14
C ALA A 132 11.44 -8.78 -0.12
N TYR A 133 10.97 -8.08 0.90
CA TYR A 133 10.74 -6.65 0.86
C TYR A 133 12.04 -5.87 1.12
N ALA A 134 12.17 -4.69 0.51
CA ALA A 134 13.33 -3.82 0.64
C ALA A 134 13.63 -3.38 2.09
N GLU A 135 12.69 -3.52 3.01
CA GLU A 135 12.85 -3.20 4.43
C GLU A 135 13.83 -4.12 5.16
N GLU A 136 14.08 -5.35 4.68
CA GLU A 136 15.11 -6.21 5.27
C GLU A 136 16.54 -5.77 4.97
N LYS A 137 16.76 -4.94 3.94
CA LYS A 137 18.09 -4.44 3.59
C LYS A 137 18.64 -3.38 4.54
N GLY A 138 17.80 -2.79 5.38
CA GLY A 138 18.20 -1.75 6.35
C GLY A 138 18.88 -2.28 7.62
N LYS A 139 18.81 -3.58 7.92
CA LYS A 139 19.35 -4.14 9.18
C LYS A 139 20.81 -4.56 9.14
N ASN A 140 21.46 -4.59 7.97
CA ASN A 140 22.83 -5.12 7.82
C ASN A 140 23.92 -4.08 7.62
N ASN A 141 23.68 -2.78 7.80
CA ASN A 141 24.71 -1.74 7.68
C ASN A 141 24.94 -0.93 8.97
N ALA A 142 24.89 -1.58 10.12
CA ALA A 142 25.38 -1.01 11.39
C ALA A 142 26.57 -1.86 11.89
N HIS A 143 27.74 -1.58 11.34
CA HIS A 143 29.05 -1.87 11.95
C HIS A 143 29.96 -0.65 11.77
#